data_3631a15b75960c338e6724c56c52fb23
#
_entry.id   3631a15b75960c338e6724c56c52fb23
#
_cell.length_a   1.000
_cell.length_b   1.000
_cell.length_c   1.000
_cell.angle_alpha   90.00
_cell.angle_beta   90.00
_cell.angle_gamma   90.00
#
_symmetry.space_group_name_H-M   'P 1'
#
loop_
_entity.id
_entity.type
_entity.pdbx_description
1 polymer ?
#
loop_
_entity_poly.entity_id
_entity_poly.type
_entity_poly.pdbx_seq_one_letter_code
_entity_poly.pdbx_strand_id
1 'polypeptide(L)'
;MNSDPKTTSATAIHARPFARRTRQDSPDRLGLLCALLLVALGSLLAVPAHAQNIETSPSFVDDFTSFNRQRWYVSDGWTNGSHQNCTWSKGQVSLSDGVLSLGFEKQKTKDREFVCGEVQTKQRYGYGTYEARMKTETGPGLNAAFFSYIGPSDKQPWDEIDFEILTKDTSKVQVNAYIAGKGKNEKLVDVPGGTDGGFNDYAFVWQKDSLRWYLNGKLVNTITDPAKLPAHAQKIFFSLWGSDTMKGWMGAFADPGRKVSLQVDRVAFTALGEPCQFPESLVCRVKEVGKTN
;
A
#
# COMPACT_ATOMS: atom_id res chain seq x y z
N MET A 1 -52.65 1.51 -5.66
CA MET A 1 -52.82 0.37 -4.75
C MET A 1 -51.44 0.02 -4.20
N ASN A 2 -51.33 0.22 -2.90
CA ASN A 2 -50.12 0.05 -2.07
C ASN A 2 -49.57 -1.38 -2.03
N SER A 3 -48.25 -1.52 -1.92
CA SER A 3 -47.68 -2.42 -0.92
C SER A 3 -46.15 -2.19 -0.80
N ASP A 4 -45.75 -1.81 0.41
CA ASP A 4 -44.38 -1.61 0.90
C ASP A 4 -43.55 -2.91 0.97
N PRO A 5 -42.22 -2.82 0.92
CA PRO A 5 -41.32 -3.95 1.20
C PRO A 5 -40.99 -4.03 2.69
N LYS A 6 -41.08 -5.23 3.23
CA LYS A 6 -40.78 -5.59 4.63
C LYS A 6 -39.27 -5.59 4.91
N THR A 7 -38.88 -4.83 5.92
CA THR A 7 -37.66 -4.92 6.69
C THR A 7 -37.50 -6.27 7.38
N THR A 8 -36.37 -6.92 7.21
CA THR A 8 -35.99 -8.11 7.99
C THR A 8 -34.86 -7.73 8.97
N SER A 9 -35.22 -7.77 10.25
CA SER A 9 -34.37 -7.52 11.41
C SER A 9 -33.43 -8.70 11.66
N ALA A 10 -32.15 -8.42 11.90
CA ALA A 10 -31.14 -9.39 12.33
C ALA A 10 -31.23 -9.60 13.85
N THR A 11 -31.40 -10.84 14.27
CA THR A 11 -31.55 -11.28 15.65
C THR A 11 -30.17 -11.38 16.32
N ALA A 12 -29.96 -10.62 17.38
CA ALA A 12 -28.78 -10.71 18.25
C ALA A 12 -28.88 -11.93 19.17
N ILE A 13 -27.84 -12.75 19.20
CA ILE A 13 -27.70 -13.88 20.11
C ILE A 13 -27.08 -13.38 21.42
N HIS A 14 -27.85 -13.42 22.52
CA HIS A 14 -27.42 -13.10 23.87
C HIS A 14 -26.76 -14.32 24.50
N ALA A 15 -25.51 -14.19 24.92
CA ALA A 15 -24.84 -15.12 25.82
C ALA A 15 -25.14 -14.76 27.27
N ARG A 16 -25.63 -15.74 28.03
CA ARG A 16 -25.93 -15.61 29.48
C ARG A 16 -24.67 -15.80 30.31
N PRO A 17 -24.49 -15.04 31.41
CA PRO A 17 -23.39 -15.25 32.35
C PRO A 17 -23.71 -16.35 33.38
N PHE A 18 -22.74 -17.18 33.66
CA PHE A 18 -22.76 -18.19 34.72
C PHE A 18 -22.64 -17.53 36.11
N ALA A 19 -23.59 -17.80 36.99
CA ALA A 19 -23.57 -17.38 38.36
C ALA A 19 -22.60 -18.24 39.18
N ARG A 20 -21.70 -17.62 39.92
CA ARG A 20 -20.87 -18.26 40.94
C ARG A 20 -21.50 -18.04 42.33
N ARG A 21 -21.77 -19.17 43.02
CA ARG A 21 -22.27 -19.21 44.40
C ARG A 21 -21.24 -18.67 45.39
N THR A 22 -21.65 -17.74 46.18
CA THR A 22 -20.97 -17.27 47.40
C THR A 22 -21.13 -18.30 48.53
N ARG A 23 -20.06 -18.62 49.22
CA ARG A 23 -20.07 -19.26 50.52
C ARG A 23 -19.59 -18.25 51.54
N GLN A 24 -20.45 -17.99 52.51
CA GLN A 24 -20.28 -17.10 53.64
C GLN A 24 -19.76 -17.92 54.81
N ASP A 25 -18.68 -17.50 55.44
CA ASP A 25 -18.39 -17.82 56.84
C ASP A 25 -17.51 -16.72 57.43
N SER A 26 -18.00 -16.13 58.51
CA SER A 26 -17.35 -15.25 59.50
C SER A 26 -17.27 -15.98 60.82
N PRO A 27 -16.76 -15.41 61.91
CA PRO A 27 -15.73 -14.39 62.17
C PRO A 27 -14.65 -14.89 63.15
N ASP A 28 -13.60 -14.14 63.40
CA ASP A 28 -13.16 -13.72 64.74
C ASP A 28 -11.70 -13.28 64.86
N ARG A 29 -11.57 -12.16 65.53
CA ARG A 29 -10.51 -11.74 66.50
C ARG A 29 -9.31 -10.93 66.00
N LEU A 30 -9.42 -9.65 66.32
CA LEU A 30 -8.49 -8.81 67.06
C LEU A 30 -6.99 -9.06 66.94
N GLY A 31 -6.30 -8.10 66.40
CA GLY A 31 -4.85 -7.91 66.49
C GLY A 31 -4.45 -6.51 66.05
N LEU A 32 -4.34 -5.64 67.04
CA LEU A 32 -3.81 -4.27 67.00
C LEU A 32 -2.33 -4.31 66.57
N LEU A 33 -1.87 -3.43 65.67
CA LEU A 33 -0.68 -2.55 65.81
C LEU A 33 0.03 -2.23 64.48
N CYS A 34 0.41 -0.96 64.44
CA CYS A 34 1.45 -0.33 63.61
C CYS A 34 1.15 0.05 62.20
N ALA A 35 0.68 1.28 62.06
CA ALA A 35 0.83 2.12 60.91
C ALA A 35 2.32 2.29 60.54
N LEU A 36 2.71 1.80 59.34
CA LEU A 36 3.87 2.26 58.65
C LEU A 36 3.39 2.69 57.25
N LEU A 37 3.29 4.00 57.08
CA LEU A 37 3.12 4.66 55.79
C LEU A 37 4.36 4.40 54.94
N LEU A 38 4.31 3.42 54.08
CA LEU A 38 5.19 3.29 52.93
C LEU A 38 4.57 4.04 51.75
N VAL A 39 4.99 5.29 51.56
CA VAL A 39 4.79 6.04 50.33
C VAL A 39 5.62 5.33 49.28
N ALA A 40 4.96 4.40 48.56
CA ALA A 40 5.54 3.86 47.31
C ALA A 40 5.45 4.95 46.24
N LEU A 41 6.51 5.72 46.09
CA LEU A 41 6.75 6.48 44.83
C LEU A 41 6.81 5.49 43.70
N GLY A 42 5.68 5.27 43.04
CA GLY A 42 5.59 4.57 41.79
C GLY A 42 6.31 5.38 40.71
N SER A 43 7.59 5.12 40.57
CA SER A 43 8.30 5.55 39.37
C SER A 43 7.63 4.90 38.18
N LEU A 44 6.75 5.65 37.48
CA LEU A 44 6.35 5.33 36.12
C LEU A 44 7.64 5.30 35.29
N LEU A 45 8.23 4.13 35.18
CA LEU A 45 9.20 3.86 34.13
C LEU A 45 8.45 4.02 32.81
N ALA A 46 8.54 5.22 32.23
CA ALA A 46 8.19 5.41 30.84
C ALA A 46 9.03 4.40 30.04
N VAL A 47 8.42 3.32 29.60
CA VAL A 47 9.01 2.39 28.65
C VAL A 47 9.36 3.26 27.43
N PRO A 48 10.64 3.40 27.06
CA PRO A 48 10.96 4.17 25.88
C PRO A 48 10.22 3.52 24.73
N ALA A 49 9.40 4.30 24.03
CA ALA A 49 8.86 3.88 22.76
C ALA A 49 10.06 3.45 21.93
N HIS A 50 10.18 2.15 21.69
CA HIS A 50 11.20 1.63 20.78
C HIS A 50 10.97 2.32 19.46
N ALA A 51 11.83 3.27 19.12
CA ALA A 51 11.91 3.77 17.77
C ALA A 51 12.15 2.53 16.91
N GLN A 52 11.13 2.11 16.16
CA GLN A 52 11.26 1.00 15.21
C GLN A 52 12.36 1.45 14.24
N ASN A 53 13.52 0.80 14.31
CA ASN A 53 14.54 0.97 13.30
C ASN A 53 13.95 0.41 12.01
N ILE A 54 13.50 1.31 11.14
CA ILE A 54 13.13 0.94 9.77
C ILE A 54 14.46 0.52 9.12
N GLU A 55 14.61 -0.78 8.87
CA GLU A 55 15.80 -1.31 8.20
C GLU A 55 15.99 -0.58 6.88
N THR A 56 17.15 0.05 6.70
CA THR A 56 17.52 0.69 5.44
C THR A 56 18.05 -0.40 4.51
N SER A 57 17.31 -0.70 3.46
CA SER A 57 17.82 -1.54 2.37
C SER A 57 18.72 -0.72 1.46
N PRO A 58 19.69 -1.36 0.77
CA PRO A 58 20.57 -0.66 -0.17
C PRO A 58 19.77 0.02 -1.29
N SER A 59 20.26 1.19 -1.71
CA SER A 59 19.76 1.87 -2.90
C SER A 59 19.94 1.01 -4.14
N PHE A 60 19.04 1.15 -5.12
CA PHE A 60 19.13 0.45 -6.38
C PHE A 60 18.47 1.23 -7.52
N VAL A 61 18.88 0.92 -8.74
CA VAL A 61 18.18 1.21 -9.99
C VAL A 61 17.92 -0.10 -10.71
N ASP A 62 16.78 -0.22 -11.36
CA ASP A 62 16.45 -1.28 -12.29
C ASP A 62 15.84 -0.66 -13.55
N ASP A 63 16.56 -0.72 -14.65
CA ASP A 63 16.19 -0.23 -15.97
C ASP A 63 15.60 -1.34 -16.87
N PHE A 64 15.37 -2.51 -16.26
CA PHE A 64 14.76 -3.66 -16.89
C PHE A 64 15.48 -4.15 -18.16
N THR A 65 16.79 -3.91 -18.28
CA THR A 65 17.60 -4.54 -19.34
C THR A 65 17.62 -6.07 -19.18
N SER A 66 17.41 -6.55 -17.95
CA SER A 66 17.21 -7.95 -17.62
C SER A 66 16.27 -8.10 -16.41
N PHE A 67 15.54 -9.22 -16.33
CA PHE A 67 14.66 -9.46 -15.18
C PHE A 67 15.43 -10.04 -13.99
N ASN A 68 15.70 -9.21 -12.99
CA ASN A 68 16.43 -9.60 -11.78
C ASN A 68 15.55 -10.45 -10.84
N ARG A 69 15.61 -11.76 -10.96
CA ARG A 69 14.84 -12.71 -10.13
C ARG A 69 15.28 -12.75 -8.66
N GLN A 70 16.43 -12.19 -8.30
CA GLN A 70 16.84 -12.04 -6.91
C GLN A 70 16.08 -10.88 -6.24
N ARG A 71 15.79 -9.81 -7.00
CA ARG A 71 15.02 -8.66 -6.55
C ARG A 71 13.52 -8.89 -6.64
N TRP A 72 13.03 -9.39 -7.78
CA TRP A 72 11.62 -9.46 -8.10
C TRP A 72 11.00 -10.83 -7.87
N TYR A 73 9.84 -10.83 -7.23
CA TYR A 73 8.89 -11.92 -7.21
C TYR A 73 7.77 -11.59 -8.20
N VAL A 74 7.32 -12.59 -8.95
CA VAL A 74 6.17 -12.49 -9.87
C VAL A 74 4.99 -13.22 -9.25
N SER A 75 3.87 -12.54 -9.06
CA SER A 75 2.65 -13.15 -8.54
C SER A 75 2.04 -14.10 -9.58
N ASP A 76 1.68 -15.32 -9.15
CA ASP A 76 1.20 -16.39 -10.06
C ASP A 76 0.22 -17.32 -9.36
N GLY A 77 -0.95 -17.55 -9.96
CA GLY A 77 -1.91 -18.57 -9.55
C GLY A 77 -2.85 -18.23 -8.39
N TRP A 78 -2.95 -16.96 -7.98
CA TRP A 78 -3.80 -16.51 -6.87
C TRP A 78 -4.43 -15.13 -7.14
N THR A 79 -5.32 -14.66 -6.27
CA THR A 79 -6.03 -13.39 -6.34
C THR A 79 -6.14 -12.74 -4.96
N ASN A 80 -6.20 -11.41 -4.88
CA ASN A 80 -6.35 -10.64 -3.62
C ASN A 80 -7.75 -10.74 -2.98
N GLY A 81 -8.61 -11.61 -3.49
CA GLY A 81 -9.96 -11.81 -2.95
C GLY A 81 -11.07 -11.54 -3.95
N SER A 82 -12.30 -11.44 -3.43
CA SER A 82 -13.50 -11.35 -4.28
C SER A 82 -13.64 -10.04 -5.07
N HIS A 83 -12.99 -8.98 -4.64
CA HIS A 83 -13.02 -7.68 -5.32
C HIS A 83 -12.22 -7.66 -6.63
N GLN A 84 -11.22 -8.55 -6.77
CA GLN A 84 -10.38 -8.65 -7.97
C GLN A 84 -10.98 -9.65 -8.95
N ASN A 85 -11.19 -9.25 -10.20
CA ASN A 85 -11.83 -10.09 -11.22
C ASN A 85 -10.84 -10.90 -12.07
N CYS A 86 -9.55 -10.84 -11.76
CA CYS A 86 -8.50 -11.58 -12.46
C CYS A 86 -7.64 -12.42 -11.52
N THR A 87 -6.99 -13.45 -12.07
CA THR A 87 -5.95 -14.23 -11.39
C THR A 87 -4.59 -13.65 -11.74
N TRP A 88 -3.72 -13.43 -10.77
CA TRP A 88 -2.31 -13.11 -11.02
C TRP A 88 -1.68 -14.22 -11.84
N SER A 89 -0.99 -13.84 -12.90
CA SER A 89 -0.36 -14.79 -13.83
C SER A 89 1.01 -14.28 -14.27
N LYS A 90 2.02 -15.13 -14.11
CA LYS A 90 3.37 -14.86 -14.63
C LYS A 90 3.38 -14.68 -16.15
N GLY A 91 2.41 -15.24 -16.88
CA GLY A 91 2.22 -15.04 -18.30
C GLY A 91 1.85 -13.59 -18.67
N GLN A 92 1.41 -12.80 -17.70
CA GLN A 92 1.11 -11.38 -17.86
C GLN A 92 2.28 -10.46 -17.48
N VAL A 93 3.46 -11.02 -17.19
CA VAL A 93 4.68 -10.27 -16.91
C VAL A 93 5.70 -10.56 -18.00
N SER A 94 6.04 -9.55 -18.78
CA SER A 94 7.01 -9.67 -19.87
C SER A 94 8.04 -8.54 -19.82
N LEU A 95 9.19 -8.80 -20.44
CA LEU A 95 10.28 -7.85 -20.58
C LEU A 95 10.69 -7.78 -22.05
N SER A 96 10.69 -6.58 -22.61
CA SER A 96 11.17 -6.33 -23.98
C SER A 96 11.75 -4.92 -24.07
N ASP A 97 12.91 -4.80 -24.69
CA ASP A 97 13.56 -3.53 -24.98
C ASP A 97 13.75 -2.60 -23.77
N GLY A 98 14.08 -3.20 -22.61
CA GLY A 98 14.26 -2.45 -21.37
C GLY A 98 12.94 -2.01 -20.70
N VAL A 99 11.80 -2.54 -21.14
CA VAL A 99 10.49 -2.20 -20.56
C VAL A 99 9.84 -3.43 -19.94
N LEU A 100 9.54 -3.35 -18.65
CA LEU A 100 8.69 -4.30 -17.96
C LEU A 100 7.22 -4.01 -18.30
N SER A 101 6.51 -5.01 -18.80
CA SER A 101 5.08 -4.92 -19.11
C SER A 101 4.26 -5.85 -18.25
N LEU A 102 3.24 -5.30 -17.58
CA LEU A 102 2.23 -6.03 -16.83
C LEU A 102 0.91 -5.99 -17.60
N GLY A 103 0.39 -7.16 -17.97
CA GLY A 103 -0.80 -7.27 -18.81
C GLY A 103 -2.07 -7.54 -18.01
N PHE A 104 -3.20 -7.18 -18.63
CA PHE A 104 -4.53 -7.63 -18.27
C PHE A 104 -5.25 -8.09 -19.52
N GLU A 105 -5.75 -9.32 -19.54
CA GLU A 105 -6.48 -9.85 -20.70
C GLU A 105 -7.48 -10.94 -20.31
N LYS A 106 -8.41 -11.23 -21.20
CA LYS A 106 -9.35 -12.31 -21.06
C LYS A 106 -8.65 -13.65 -21.26
N GLN A 107 -8.50 -14.38 -20.18
CA GLN A 107 -8.03 -15.76 -20.16
C GLN A 107 -8.67 -16.44 -18.95
N LYS A 108 -9.54 -17.40 -19.20
CA LYS A 108 -10.25 -18.12 -18.14
C LYS A 108 -9.27 -18.96 -17.31
N THR A 109 -9.37 -18.81 -16.01
CA THR A 109 -8.72 -19.65 -15.02
C THR A 109 -9.77 -20.47 -14.28
N LYS A 110 -9.37 -21.20 -13.23
CA LYS A 110 -10.32 -21.93 -12.37
C LYS A 110 -11.33 -20.98 -11.71
N ASP A 111 -10.87 -19.80 -11.29
CA ASP A 111 -11.62 -18.93 -10.38
C ASP A 111 -12.01 -17.58 -11.00
N ARG A 112 -11.42 -17.20 -12.14
CA ARG A 112 -11.63 -15.90 -12.79
C ARG A 112 -11.66 -16.02 -14.31
N GLU A 113 -12.34 -15.08 -14.96
CA GLU A 113 -12.42 -14.98 -16.43
C GLU A 113 -11.21 -14.24 -17.05
N PHE A 114 -10.42 -13.54 -16.22
CA PHE A 114 -9.29 -12.72 -16.63
C PHE A 114 -8.02 -13.12 -15.90
N VAL A 115 -6.88 -12.79 -16.51
CA VAL A 115 -5.55 -12.85 -15.90
C VAL A 115 -4.92 -11.46 -15.89
N CYS A 116 -4.06 -11.21 -14.91
CA CYS A 116 -3.42 -9.92 -14.71
C CYS A 116 -1.98 -10.07 -14.18
N GLY A 117 -1.19 -8.99 -14.29
CA GLY A 117 0.22 -9.00 -13.95
C GLY A 117 0.52 -8.23 -12.68
N GLU A 118 1.37 -8.81 -11.82
CA GLU A 118 1.94 -8.17 -10.65
C GLU A 118 3.36 -8.63 -10.40
N VAL A 119 4.23 -7.68 -10.04
CA VAL A 119 5.56 -7.94 -9.50
C VAL A 119 5.75 -7.21 -8.19
N GLN A 120 6.54 -7.80 -7.28
CA GLN A 120 6.90 -7.18 -6.01
C GLN A 120 8.37 -7.43 -5.69
N THR A 121 8.99 -6.52 -4.96
CA THR A 121 10.32 -6.76 -4.44
C THR A 121 10.30 -7.84 -3.36
N LYS A 122 11.36 -8.64 -3.29
CA LYS A 122 11.54 -9.62 -2.21
C LYS A 122 12.03 -8.96 -0.92
N GLN A 123 12.81 -7.89 -1.05
CA GLN A 123 13.28 -7.07 0.05
C GLN A 123 12.29 -5.97 0.40
N ARG A 124 12.39 -5.47 1.62
CA ARG A 124 11.65 -4.31 2.13
C ARG A 124 12.57 -3.11 2.15
N TYR A 125 12.00 -1.94 1.95
CA TYR A 125 12.68 -0.66 1.89
C TYR A 125 12.04 0.29 2.90
N GLY A 126 12.88 1.10 3.53
CA GLY A 126 12.48 2.06 4.55
C GLY A 126 12.42 3.48 4.02
N TYR A 127 12.81 4.44 4.86
CA TYR A 127 12.84 5.85 4.48
C TYR A 127 13.77 6.10 3.29
N GLY A 128 13.29 6.87 2.34
CA GLY A 128 14.02 7.15 1.11
C GLY A 128 13.13 7.72 0.02
N THR A 129 13.68 7.76 -1.18
CA THR A 129 12.99 8.19 -2.40
C THR A 129 12.71 6.97 -3.28
N TYR A 130 11.46 6.80 -3.63
CA TYR A 130 10.94 5.75 -4.50
C TYR A 130 10.54 6.39 -5.82
N GLU A 131 11.06 5.90 -6.92
CA GLU A 131 10.88 6.49 -8.25
C GLU A 131 10.49 5.42 -9.25
N ALA A 132 9.52 5.72 -10.10
CA ALA A 132 9.14 4.87 -11.21
C ALA A 132 8.85 5.73 -12.45
N ARG A 133 9.32 5.27 -13.61
CA ARG A 133 8.97 5.83 -14.91
C ARG A 133 8.04 4.85 -15.60
N MET A 134 6.76 5.24 -15.76
CA MET A 134 5.75 4.31 -16.26
C MET A 134 4.68 4.97 -17.13
N LYS A 135 4.03 4.14 -17.92
CA LYS A 135 2.91 4.48 -18.82
C LYS A 135 1.86 3.39 -18.73
N THR A 136 0.58 3.74 -18.85
CA THR A 136 -0.51 2.76 -18.89
C THR A 136 -1.44 3.01 -20.05
N GLU A 137 -2.16 1.97 -20.47
CA GLU A 137 -3.23 2.09 -21.46
C GLU A 137 -4.59 2.31 -20.76
N THR A 138 -5.57 2.80 -21.52
CA THR A 138 -6.96 2.96 -21.06
C THR A 138 -7.67 1.60 -20.96
N GLY A 139 -8.55 1.46 -19.96
CA GLY A 139 -9.41 0.29 -19.80
C GLY A 139 -10.38 0.50 -18.64
N PRO A 140 -11.71 0.49 -18.86
CA PRO A 140 -12.68 0.77 -17.81
C PRO A 140 -12.68 -0.31 -16.73
N GLY A 141 -12.68 0.09 -15.47
CA GLY A 141 -12.67 -0.81 -14.31
C GLY A 141 -11.33 -1.47 -14.02
N LEU A 142 -10.22 -0.94 -14.57
CA LEU A 142 -8.87 -1.38 -14.26
C LEU A 142 -8.14 -0.36 -13.38
N ASN A 143 -7.18 -0.84 -12.59
CA ASN A 143 -6.24 -0.06 -11.80
C ASN A 143 -4.81 -0.49 -12.14
N ALA A 144 -4.00 0.46 -12.58
CA ALA A 144 -2.56 0.31 -12.77
C ALA A 144 -1.85 1.05 -11.64
N ALA A 145 -0.98 0.38 -10.89
CA ALA A 145 -0.41 0.94 -9.69
C ALA A 145 1.11 0.78 -9.57
N PHE A 146 1.73 1.80 -9.00
CA PHE A 146 3.05 1.78 -8.39
C PHE A 146 2.87 2.11 -6.91
N PHE A 147 3.22 1.19 -6.04
CA PHE A 147 3.00 1.37 -4.61
C PHE A 147 4.07 0.66 -3.77
N SER A 148 4.13 1.03 -2.51
CA SER A 148 4.83 0.23 -1.50
C SER A 148 3.84 -0.29 -0.48
N TYR A 149 4.06 -1.51 -0.01
CA TYR A 149 3.13 -2.19 0.90
C TYR A 149 3.84 -3.14 1.85
N ILE A 150 3.31 -3.23 3.06
CA ILE A 150 3.55 -4.28 4.04
C ILE A 150 2.23 -4.57 4.76
N GLY A 151 1.99 -5.82 5.18
CA GLY A 151 0.74 -6.14 5.82
C GLY A 151 0.70 -7.49 6.52
N PRO A 152 -0.50 -8.01 6.84
CA PRO A 152 -0.70 -9.22 7.64
C PRO A 152 -0.01 -10.48 7.11
N SER A 153 0.13 -10.62 5.79
CA SER A 153 0.88 -11.73 5.18
C SER A 153 2.36 -11.74 5.58
N ASP A 154 2.90 -10.57 5.88
CA ASP A 154 4.27 -10.36 6.36
C ASP A 154 4.34 -10.23 7.89
N LYS A 155 3.23 -10.52 8.61
CA LYS A 155 3.07 -10.39 10.07
C LYS A 155 3.32 -8.96 10.57
N GLN A 156 2.94 -7.96 9.75
CA GLN A 156 3.05 -6.54 10.05
C GLN A 156 1.68 -5.87 9.99
N PRO A 157 1.48 -4.70 10.62
CA PRO A 157 0.36 -3.83 10.33
C PRO A 157 0.33 -3.47 8.84
N TRP A 158 -0.86 -3.18 8.31
CA TRP A 158 -0.99 -2.75 6.92
C TRP A 158 -0.58 -1.29 6.79
N ASP A 159 0.60 -1.04 6.24
CA ASP A 159 1.06 0.27 5.80
C ASP A 159 1.28 0.24 4.29
N GLU A 160 0.89 1.34 3.60
CA GLU A 160 0.93 1.43 2.14
C GLU A 160 1.10 2.88 1.68
N ILE A 161 1.79 3.09 0.55
CA ILE A 161 1.97 4.39 -0.11
C ILE A 161 1.74 4.18 -1.59
N ASP A 162 0.80 4.95 -2.20
CA ASP A 162 0.26 4.64 -3.49
C ASP A 162 0.42 5.74 -4.53
N PHE A 163 0.65 5.29 -5.77
CA PHE A 163 0.18 5.89 -7.01
C PHE A 163 -0.76 4.90 -7.71
N GLU A 164 -2.02 5.29 -7.90
CA GLU A 164 -3.05 4.48 -8.51
C GLU A 164 -3.65 5.18 -9.72
N ILE A 165 -3.48 4.57 -10.89
CA ILE A 165 -4.04 5.05 -12.14
C ILE A 165 -5.32 4.28 -12.40
N LEU A 166 -6.45 4.91 -12.10
CA LEU A 166 -7.76 4.38 -12.45
C LEU A 166 -7.98 4.58 -13.94
N THR A 167 -7.74 3.56 -14.73
CA THR A 167 -7.62 3.66 -16.20
C THR A 167 -8.90 4.06 -16.93
N LYS A 168 -9.99 4.29 -16.20
CA LYS A 168 -11.21 4.96 -16.70
C LYS A 168 -10.98 6.43 -17.04
N ASP A 169 -9.97 7.07 -16.44
CA ASP A 169 -9.61 8.48 -16.64
C ASP A 169 -8.10 8.63 -16.54
N THR A 170 -7.43 8.48 -17.66
CA THR A 170 -5.96 8.57 -17.78
C THR A 170 -5.43 10.00 -17.65
N SER A 171 -6.30 11.01 -17.57
CA SER A 171 -5.87 12.40 -17.28
C SER A 171 -5.50 12.61 -15.80
N LYS A 172 -5.67 11.60 -14.95
CA LYS A 172 -5.47 11.69 -13.49
C LYS A 172 -4.72 10.48 -12.94
N VAL A 173 -4.04 10.72 -11.82
CA VAL A 173 -3.52 9.67 -10.92
C VAL A 173 -4.01 9.95 -9.51
N GLN A 174 -4.37 8.93 -8.78
CA GLN A 174 -4.68 9.01 -7.35
C GLN A 174 -3.41 8.71 -6.54
N VAL A 175 -3.12 9.55 -5.54
CA VAL A 175 -2.13 9.26 -4.51
C VAL A 175 -2.85 8.99 -3.19
N ASN A 176 -2.34 8.08 -2.38
CA ASN A 176 -2.93 7.70 -1.10
C ASN A 176 -1.86 7.18 -0.15
N ALA A 177 -2.21 7.03 1.13
CA ALA A 177 -1.44 6.27 2.12
C ALA A 177 -2.38 5.57 3.09
N TYR A 178 -2.05 4.33 3.46
CA TYR A 178 -2.71 3.58 4.51
C TYR A 178 -1.77 3.39 5.70
N ILE A 179 -2.29 3.61 6.89
CA ILE A 179 -1.60 3.43 8.15
C ILE A 179 -2.42 2.49 9.04
N ALA A 180 -1.87 1.34 9.38
CA ALA A 180 -2.56 0.26 10.08
C ALA A 180 -3.92 -0.08 9.42
N GLY A 181 -3.96 -0.10 8.08
CA GLY A 181 -5.13 -0.38 7.25
C GLY A 181 -6.15 0.75 7.14
N LYS A 182 -5.85 1.95 7.65
CA LYS A 182 -6.72 3.12 7.57
C LYS A 182 -6.24 4.04 6.45
N GLY A 183 -7.02 4.13 5.38
CA GLY A 183 -6.86 5.08 4.27
C GLY A 183 -7.50 6.45 4.57
N LYS A 184 -8.14 7.06 3.55
CA LYS A 184 -8.74 8.40 3.56
C LYS A 184 -7.71 9.54 3.54
N ASN A 185 -6.61 9.29 2.83
CA ASN A 185 -5.59 10.28 2.52
C ASN A 185 -5.48 10.49 1.00
N GLU A 186 -6.48 9.99 0.26
CA GLU A 186 -6.52 10.04 -1.21
C GLU A 186 -6.62 11.46 -1.74
N LYS A 187 -5.86 11.71 -2.80
CA LYS A 187 -5.90 12.93 -3.60
C LYS A 187 -5.78 12.58 -5.08
N LEU A 188 -6.68 13.13 -5.90
CA LEU A 188 -6.55 13.08 -7.34
C LEU A 188 -5.63 14.20 -7.82
N VAL A 189 -4.72 13.85 -8.72
CA VAL A 189 -3.71 14.72 -9.31
C VAL A 189 -3.84 14.67 -10.82
N ASP A 190 -3.88 15.83 -11.47
CA ASP A 190 -3.92 15.93 -12.93
C ASP A 190 -2.56 15.50 -13.54
N VAL A 191 -2.61 14.73 -14.61
CA VAL A 191 -1.44 14.26 -15.37
C VAL A 191 -1.44 14.96 -16.72
N PRO A 192 -0.64 16.01 -16.91
CA PRO A 192 -0.55 16.70 -18.19
C PRO A 192 -0.11 15.73 -19.32
N GLY A 193 -0.89 15.63 -20.38
CA GLY A 193 -0.66 14.70 -21.46
C GLY A 193 -1.19 13.29 -21.23
N GLY A 194 -1.77 13.03 -20.04
CA GLY A 194 -2.33 11.71 -19.69
C GLY A 194 -1.27 10.67 -19.30
N THR A 195 -1.73 9.63 -18.62
CA THR A 195 -0.89 8.48 -18.23
C THR A 195 -0.70 7.51 -19.39
N ASP A 196 -1.49 7.64 -20.46
CA ASP A 196 -1.48 6.84 -21.69
C ASP A 196 -0.78 7.55 -22.85
N GLY A 197 -0.60 8.87 -22.80
CA GLY A 197 0.06 9.65 -23.86
C GLY A 197 1.58 9.45 -23.93
N GLY A 198 2.21 9.01 -22.86
CA GLY A 198 3.66 8.79 -22.77
C GLY A 198 4.09 8.36 -21.38
N PHE A 199 5.39 8.07 -21.23
CA PHE A 199 5.96 7.79 -19.92
C PHE A 199 5.96 9.05 -19.05
N ASN A 200 5.54 8.90 -17.81
CA ASN A 200 5.60 9.91 -16.75
C ASN A 200 6.50 9.42 -15.62
N ASP A 201 7.12 10.37 -14.91
CA ASP A 201 7.95 10.10 -13.73
C ASP A 201 7.12 10.28 -12.47
N TYR A 202 6.95 9.20 -11.72
CA TYR A 202 6.24 9.14 -10.45
C TYR A 202 7.26 8.94 -9.34
N ALA A 203 7.18 9.73 -8.27
CA ALA A 203 8.06 9.54 -7.13
C ALA A 203 7.35 9.87 -5.81
N PHE A 204 7.66 9.13 -4.76
CA PHE A 204 7.37 9.57 -3.40
C PHE A 204 8.63 9.55 -2.54
N VAL A 205 8.71 10.56 -1.68
CA VAL A 205 9.77 10.72 -0.69
C VAL A 205 9.17 10.47 0.67
N TRP A 206 9.59 9.38 1.29
CA TRP A 206 9.13 8.96 2.60
C TRP A 206 10.22 9.16 3.63
N GLN A 207 9.91 10.00 4.62
CA GLN A 207 10.76 10.36 5.75
C GLN A 207 10.00 10.13 7.06
N LYS A 208 10.69 10.20 8.17
CA LYS A 208 10.09 9.99 9.49
C LYS A 208 8.95 10.97 9.81
N ASP A 209 9.06 12.19 9.32
CA ASP A 209 8.17 13.33 9.61
C ASP A 209 7.37 13.82 8.40
N SER A 210 7.57 13.23 7.24
CA SER A 210 6.87 13.65 6.02
C SER A 210 6.77 12.55 4.97
N LEU A 211 5.70 12.63 4.19
CA LEU A 211 5.50 11.86 2.97
C LEU A 211 5.09 12.83 1.87
N ARG A 212 5.85 12.84 0.77
CA ARG A 212 5.68 13.78 -0.33
C ARG A 212 5.61 13.04 -1.66
N TRP A 213 4.62 13.35 -2.49
CA TRP A 213 4.49 12.79 -3.83
C TRP A 213 4.87 13.81 -4.89
N TYR A 214 5.54 13.34 -5.91
CA TYR A 214 5.99 14.14 -7.05
C TYR A 214 5.54 13.47 -8.36
N LEU A 215 5.09 14.28 -9.30
CA LEU A 215 4.77 13.86 -10.67
C LEU A 215 5.59 14.71 -11.64
N ASN A 216 6.38 14.05 -12.49
CA ASN A 216 7.27 14.73 -13.45
C ASN A 216 8.15 15.81 -12.76
N GLY A 217 8.68 15.49 -11.58
CA GLY A 217 9.54 16.35 -10.78
C GLY A 217 8.81 17.46 -10.00
N LYS A 218 7.48 17.61 -10.12
CA LYS A 218 6.68 18.61 -9.40
C LYS A 218 6.06 17.98 -8.16
N LEU A 219 6.17 18.67 -7.01
CA LEU A 219 5.48 18.28 -5.78
C LEU A 219 3.95 18.42 -5.97
N VAL A 220 3.23 17.33 -5.73
CA VAL A 220 1.77 17.26 -5.95
C VAL A 220 0.97 16.99 -4.67
N ASN A 221 1.59 16.37 -3.67
CA ASN A 221 0.96 16.15 -2.36
C ASN A 221 1.99 16.05 -1.24
N THR A 222 1.58 16.41 -0.01
CA THR A 222 2.40 16.29 1.21
C THR A 222 1.52 15.89 2.38
N ILE A 223 2.01 14.97 3.20
CA ILE A 223 1.46 14.61 4.52
C ILE A 223 2.58 14.82 5.54
N THR A 224 2.28 15.57 6.62
CA THR A 224 3.18 15.81 7.76
C THR A 224 2.52 15.45 9.11
N ASP A 225 1.25 15.03 9.09
CA ASP A 225 0.57 14.53 10.27
C ASP A 225 1.16 13.17 10.67
N PRO A 226 1.81 13.03 11.84
CA PRO A 226 2.46 11.78 12.25
C PRO A 226 1.50 10.58 12.32
N ALA A 227 0.21 10.81 12.57
CA ALA A 227 -0.81 9.77 12.59
C ALA A 227 -1.14 9.21 11.19
N LYS A 228 -0.65 9.85 10.14
CA LYS A 228 -0.87 9.52 8.73
C LYS A 228 0.43 9.15 8.01
N LEU A 229 1.49 8.86 8.74
CA LEU A 229 2.78 8.46 8.18
C LEU A 229 3.01 6.98 8.43
N PRO A 230 3.28 6.18 7.38
CA PRO A 230 3.68 4.79 7.52
C PRO A 230 4.96 4.66 8.36
N ALA A 231 5.06 3.55 9.11
CA ALA A 231 6.15 3.35 10.07
C ALA A 231 6.89 2.00 9.91
N HIS A 232 6.52 1.19 8.93
CA HIS A 232 7.08 -0.14 8.69
C HIS A 232 7.71 -0.23 7.31
N ALA A 233 8.92 -0.82 7.21
CA ALA A 233 9.57 -1.04 5.92
C ALA A 233 8.68 -1.89 5.00
N GLN A 234 8.60 -1.52 3.72
CA GLN A 234 7.61 -1.97 2.75
C GLN A 234 8.30 -2.57 1.52
N LYS A 235 7.62 -3.49 0.85
CA LYS A 235 8.02 -3.96 -0.47
C LYS A 235 7.50 -3.01 -1.54
N ILE A 236 8.17 -2.94 -2.67
CA ILE A 236 7.75 -2.15 -3.84
C ILE A 236 6.97 -3.06 -4.78
N PHE A 237 5.85 -2.57 -5.28
CA PHE A 237 4.93 -3.30 -6.16
C PHE A 237 4.64 -2.52 -7.44
N PHE A 238 4.41 -3.28 -8.50
CA PHE A 238 3.71 -2.84 -9.69
C PHE A 238 2.62 -3.84 -10.00
N SER A 239 1.41 -3.35 -10.29
CA SER A 239 0.27 -4.20 -10.62
C SER A 239 -0.65 -3.56 -11.65
N LEU A 240 -1.30 -4.41 -12.44
CA LEU A 240 -2.44 -4.03 -13.28
C LEU A 240 -3.53 -5.06 -13.04
N TRP A 241 -4.68 -4.62 -12.51
CA TRP A 241 -5.79 -5.51 -12.16
C TRP A 241 -7.15 -4.87 -12.40
N GLY A 242 -8.21 -5.66 -12.38
CA GLY A 242 -9.57 -5.21 -12.64
C GLY A 242 -10.55 -5.60 -11.54
N SER A 243 -11.74 -4.91 -11.51
CA SER A 243 -12.79 -5.18 -10.55
C SER A 243 -14.19 -4.97 -11.13
N ASP A 244 -15.07 -5.95 -10.93
CA ASP A 244 -16.50 -5.85 -11.23
C ASP A 244 -17.29 -5.19 -10.11
N THR A 245 -16.74 -5.14 -8.89
CA THR A 245 -17.45 -4.73 -7.67
C THR A 245 -17.09 -3.32 -7.21
N MET A 246 -15.92 -2.80 -7.54
CA MET A 246 -15.43 -1.49 -7.09
C MET A 246 -15.82 -0.35 -8.05
N LYS A 247 -17.04 -0.39 -8.59
CA LYS A 247 -17.55 0.52 -9.63
C LYS A 247 -17.48 2.01 -9.25
N GLY A 248 -17.74 2.33 -7.98
CA GLY A 248 -17.68 3.71 -7.48
C GLY A 248 -16.28 4.32 -7.59
N TRP A 249 -15.26 3.51 -7.41
CA TRP A 249 -13.87 3.93 -7.45
C TRP A 249 -13.25 3.75 -8.85
N MET A 250 -13.22 2.53 -9.37
CA MET A 250 -12.54 2.17 -10.62
C MET A 250 -13.39 2.44 -11.89
N GLY A 251 -14.68 2.77 -11.74
CA GLY A 251 -15.66 2.77 -12.85
C GLY A 251 -16.27 1.40 -13.09
N ALA A 252 -17.30 1.34 -13.90
CA ALA A 252 -17.88 0.07 -14.30
C ALA A 252 -16.87 -0.68 -15.17
N PHE A 253 -16.58 -1.93 -14.80
CA PHE A 253 -15.73 -2.79 -15.60
C PHE A 253 -16.41 -3.13 -16.93
N ALA A 254 -15.64 -3.10 -18.00
CA ALA A 254 -15.99 -3.67 -19.28
C ALA A 254 -14.79 -4.44 -19.83
N ASP A 255 -15.04 -5.61 -20.43
CA ASP A 255 -13.99 -6.39 -21.11
C ASP A 255 -13.35 -5.53 -22.20
N PRO A 256 -12.05 -5.23 -22.14
CA PRO A 256 -11.40 -4.38 -23.13
C PRO A 256 -11.29 -5.05 -24.52
N GLY A 257 -11.62 -6.34 -24.64
CA GLY A 257 -11.53 -7.11 -25.88
C GLY A 257 -10.12 -7.26 -26.45
N ARG A 258 -9.09 -6.82 -25.71
CA ARG A 258 -7.68 -6.87 -26.04
C ARG A 258 -6.84 -6.94 -24.76
N LYS A 259 -5.57 -7.25 -24.91
CA LYS A 259 -4.62 -7.06 -23.82
C LYS A 259 -4.43 -5.56 -23.53
N VAL A 260 -4.53 -5.17 -22.28
CA VAL A 260 -4.18 -3.83 -21.76
C VAL A 260 -2.90 -3.97 -20.96
N SER A 261 -2.03 -2.96 -20.98
CA SER A 261 -0.74 -3.02 -20.30
C SER A 261 -0.42 -1.80 -19.44
N LEU A 262 0.25 -2.05 -18.31
CA LEU A 262 1.08 -1.12 -17.59
C LEU A 262 2.53 -1.38 -18.01
N GLN A 263 3.24 -0.36 -18.46
CA GLN A 263 4.64 -0.40 -18.87
C GLN A 263 5.49 0.37 -17.86
N VAL A 264 6.59 -0.24 -17.42
CA VAL A 264 7.57 0.36 -16.49
C VAL A 264 8.94 0.35 -17.17
N ASP A 265 9.47 1.54 -17.43
CA ASP A 265 10.76 1.78 -18.07
C ASP A 265 11.91 1.72 -17.04
N ARG A 266 11.67 2.23 -15.85
CA ARG A 266 12.67 2.26 -14.77
C ARG A 266 11.99 2.31 -13.42
N VAL A 267 12.63 1.70 -12.42
CA VAL A 267 12.32 1.89 -11.01
C VAL A 267 13.62 2.09 -10.23
N ALA A 268 13.58 2.95 -9.21
CA ALA A 268 14.70 3.17 -8.31
C ALA A 268 14.22 3.36 -6.87
N PHE A 269 15.06 2.95 -5.96
CA PHE A 269 15.00 3.32 -4.56
C PHE A 269 16.34 3.95 -4.17
N THR A 270 16.29 5.16 -3.61
CA THR A 270 17.45 5.82 -3.00
C THR A 270 17.19 5.95 -1.51
N ALA A 271 17.99 5.26 -0.69
CA ALA A 271 17.90 5.33 0.77
C ALA A 271 18.14 6.76 1.24
N LEU A 272 17.53 7.14 2.36
CA LEU A 272 17.65 8.50 2.90
C LEU A 272 19.12 8.83 3.21
N GLY A 273 19.59 9.95 2.67
CA GLY A 273 20.96 10.42 2.82
C GLY A 273 21.95 9.85 1.81
N GLU A 274 21.53 8.89 0.97
CA GLU A 274 22.37 8.36 -0.11
C GLU A 274 22.38 9.29 -1.34
N PRO A 275 23.43 9.28 -2.16
CA PRO A 275 23.47 10.04 -3.41
C PRO A 275 22.46 9.48 -4.40
N CYS A 276 22.01 10.33 -5.34
CA CYS A 276 21.11 9.91 -6.39
C CYS A 276 21.71 8.79 -7.26
N GLN A 277 20.87 7.88 -7.71
CA GLN A 277 21.30 6.67 -8.40
C GLN A 277 21.42 6.85 -9.92
N PHE A 278 20.83 7.91 -10.49
CA PHE A 278 20.88 8.23 -11.92
C PHE A 278 20.65 9.75 -12.10
N PRO A 279 21.10 10.37 -13.21
CA PRO A 279 21.10 11.83 -13.38
C PRO A 279 19.72 12.50 -13.32
N GLU A 280 18.68 11.81 -13.80
CA GLU A 280 17.30 12.31 -13.83
C GLU A 280 16.55 12.09 -12.52
N SER A 281 17.16 11.40 -11.54
CA SER A 281 16.55 11.14 -10.23
C SER A 281 16.08 12.43 -9.56
N LEU A 282 14.94 12.35 -8.89
CA LEU A 282 14.40 13.42 -8.07
C LEU A 282 15.42 13.87 -6.99
N VAL A 283 16.21 12.93 -6.46
CA VAL A 283 17.27 13.19 -5.46
C VAL A 283 18.36 14.11 -6.01
N CYS A 284 18.68 14.01 -7.31
CA CYS A 284 19.61 14.91 -7.98
C CYS A 284 19.02 16.29 -8.30
N ARG A 285 17.71 16.31 -8.63
CA ARG A 285 17.05 17.50 -9.18
C ARG A 285 16.45 18.41 -8.11
N VAL A 286 16.01 17.86 -6.98
CA VAL A 286 15.29 18.57 -5.91
C VAL A 286 16.14 18.60 -4.65
N LYS A 287 16.76 19.74 -4.37
CA LYS A 287 17.74 19.92 -3.28
C LYS A 287 17.23 19.51 -1.88
N GLU A 288 15.91 19.59 -1.65
CA GLU A 288 15.29 19.25 -0.35
C GLU A 288 15.06 17.74 -0.19
N VAL A 289 15.15 16.96 -1.27
CA VAL A 289 14.87 15.51 -1.24
C VAL A 289 16.05 14.71 -0.69
N GLY A 290 17.29 15.13 -0.99
CA GLY A 290 18.51 14.42 -0.55
C GLY A 290 18.98 14.77 0.87
N LYS A 291 18.29 15.67 1.61
CA LYS A 291 18.70 16.06 2.95
C LYS A 291 18.11 15.16 4.01
N THR A 292 18.97 14.63 4.90
CA THR A 292 18.54 14.13 6.22
C THR A 292 18.24 15.34 7.10
N ASN A 293 17.04 15.43 7.64
CA ASN A 293 16.71 16.40 8.70
C ASN A 293 17.39 15.97 10.00
#